data_a4b5da8ba5c0577898ea7761139140b9
#
_entry.id   a4b5da8ba5c0577898ea7761139140b9
#
_cell.length_a   1.000
_cell.length_b   1.000
_cell.length_c   1.000
_cell.angle_alpha   90.00
_cell.angle_beta   90.00
_cell.angle_gamma   90.00
#
_symmetry.space_group_name_H-M   'P 1'
#
loop_
_entity.id
_entity.type
_entity.pdbx_description
1 polymer ?
#
loop_
_entity_poly.entity_id
_entity_poly.type
_entity_poly.pdbx_seq_one_letter_code
_entity_poly.pdbx_strand_id
1 'polypeptide(L)'
;MKQNLIVMFLLISFGSQAQGFLTSKNIKIDFSGFVRNDFIFDSRKNVCACDHLLEFFPYEPVYDENGEDIYAQPNAHFLNTFSRFGTRFSGLELGKATVSGYIEVDFTGYSPTNGIRLRHAYTSFVWPKTTLLFGRAWHPTFIEKVYPSVLNENTGLPFQVFNRSPQLRLTHHLAKNLDFIAGAVYQFNYANDGPDGKTYRYQREAVVPNLHAQLQFFNENWVAGAAVDWKSILPRNATAGTNGTFKTTEKLNTWAALAYLKYTKNKFEFKAKSMYGQNVNESLLPGGYAVASLDASTGTETYTPLNHMYNWVNFTYGQTWKFGFFAGYLKNLGTSENPIGPFYGMATDIDMVYKISPQLIYTYKNFMFGWEMSWTTAAYGDIDYTNFGKIKNAENVTNFRNMLSVAYNF
;
A
#
# COMPACT_ATOMS: atom_id res chain seq x y z
N MET A 1 -32.18 -22.13 -31.85
CA MET A 1 -32.81 -22.13 -30.53
C MET A 1 -31.96 -21.25 -29.60
N LYS A 2 -32.42 -20.03 -29.34
CA LYS A 2 -31.79 -19.11 -28.44
C LYS A 2 -32.33 -19.34 -27.04
N GLN A 3 -31.52 -19.81 -26.10
CA GLN A 3 -31.89 -19.83 -24.68
C GLN A 3 -31.49 -18.48 -24.07
N ASN A 4 -32.47 -17.67 -23.75
CA ASN A 4 -32.33 -16.47 -22.96
C ASN A 4 -32.19 -16.89 -21.49
N LEU A 5 -31.01 -16.68 -20.91
CA LEU A 5 -30.79 -16.77 -19.48
C LEU A 5 -31.25 -15.45 -18.85
N ILE A 6 -32.48 -15.42 -18.35
CA ILE A 6 -32.99 -14.30 -17.56
C ILE A 6 -32.42 -14.45 -16.16
N VAL A 7 -31.40 -13.61 -15.83
CA VAL A 7 -30.94 -13.40 -14.45
C VAL A 7 -31.95 -12.46 -13.80
N MET A 8 -32.83 -13.04 -12.99
CA MET A 8 -33.83 -12.33 -12.20
C MET A 8 -33.13 -11.65 -11.03
N PHE A 9 -32.80 -10.36 -11.16
CA PHE A 9 -32.44 -9.49 -10.03
C PHE A 9 -33.70 -9.30 -9.18
N LEU A 10 -33.73 -9.93 -8.03
CA LEU A 10 -34.68 -9.59 -6.96
C LEU A 10 -34.26 -8.20 -6.42
N LEU A 11 -34.85 -7.17 -6.98
CA LEU A 11 -34.92 -5.85 -6.35
C LEU A 11 -35.87 -5.98 -5.16
N ILE A 12 -35.32 -6.30 -3.99
CA ILE A 12 -36.02 -6.06 -2.73
C ILE A 12 -36.01 -4.53 -2.56
N SER A 13 -37.13 -3.91 -2.92
CA SER A 13 -37.42 -2.54 -2.56
C SER A 13 -37.54 -2.46 -1.03
N PHE A 14 -36.48 -2.17 -0.32
CA PHE A 14 -36.57 -1.70 1.05
C PHE A 14 -37.18 -0.31 0.97
N GLY A 15 -38.50 -0.23 1.21
CA GLY A 15 -39.16 1.05 1.38
C GLY A 15 -38.43 1.91 2.40
N SER A 16 -38.38 3.18 2.11
CA SER A 16 -37.76 4.25 2.88
C SER A 16 -38.28 4.30 4.34
N GLN A 17 -37.68 3.49 5.20
CA GLN A 17 -37.79 3.57 6.66
C GLN A 17 -36.42 3.97 7.26
N ALA A 18 -35.71 4.89 6.60
CA ALA A 18 -34.42 5.39 7.09
C ALA A 18 -34.53 6.15 8.42
N GLN A 19 -35.71 6.62 8.79
CA GLN A 19 -35.93 7.30 10.08
C GLN A 19 -36.08 6.34 11.28
N GLY A 20 -36.41 5.07 11.07
CA GLY A 20 -36.57 4.09 12.15
C GLY A 20 -35.25 3.46 12.64
N PHE A 21 -34.19 3.48 11.82
CA PHE A 21 -32.92 2.81 12.13
C PHE A 21 -32.06 3.59 13.14
N LEU A 22 -32.19 4.91 13.22
CA LEU A 22 -31.43 5.76 14.14
C LEU A 22 -31.99 5.77 15.58
N THR A 23 -33.14 5.17 15.82
CA THR A 23 -33.80 5.11 17.14
C THR A 23 -33.65 3.75 17.85
N SER A 24 -32.89 2.80 17.28
CA SER A 24 -32.57 1.56 17.97
C SER A 24 -31.73 1.88 19.21
N LYS A 25 -32.22 1.55 20.41
CA LYS A 25 -31.54 1.76 21.71
C LYS A 25 -30.16 1.08 21.80
N ASN A 26 -29.77 0.31 20.80
CA ASN A 26 -28.56 -0.52 20.78
C ASN A 26 -27.45 -0.02 19.86
N ILE A 27 -27.65 1.03 19.05
CA ILE A 27 -26.59 1.56 18.21
C ILE A 27 -25.67 2.45 19.03
N LYS A 28 -24.39 2.07 19.08
CA LYS A 28 -23.31 2.88 19.64
C LYS A 28 -22.51 3.53 18.53
N ILE A 29 -22.24 4.82 18.64
CA ILE A 29 -21.43 5.61 17.72
C ILE A 29 -20.20 6.11 18.47
N ASP A 30 -19.01 5.70 18.06
CA ASP A 30 -17.75 6.14 18.62
C ASP A 30 -17.01 7.00 17.59
N PHE A 31 -16.59 8.20 17.99
CA PHE A 31 -15.73 9.08 17.21
C PHE A 31 -14.29 8.92 17.64
N SER A 32 -13.37 9.03 16.69
CA SER A 32 -11.94 8.99 16.95
C SER A 32 -11.19 9.77 15.89
N GLY A 33 -10.02 10.26 16.24
CA GLY A 33 -9.21 10.97 15.27
C GLY A 33 -8.08 11.77 15.90
N PHE A 34 -7.49 12.63 15.10
CA PHE A 34 -6.48 13.56 15.56
C PHE A 34 -6.40 14.79 14.64
N VAL A 35 -6.01 15.90 15.24
CA VAL A 35 -5.53 17.07 14.51
C VAL A 35 -4.01 17.03 14.58
N ARG A 36 -3.34 17.05 13.43
CA ARG A 36 -1.89 16.90 13.33
C ARG A 36 -1.28 17.98 12.46
N ASN A 37 -0.14 18.49 12.91
CA ASN A 37 0.68 19.45 12.19
C ASN A 37 2.09 18.91 12.09
N ASP A 38 2.64 18.92 10.87
CA ASP A 38 3.94 18.39 10.52
C ASP A 38 4.80 19.47 9.89
N PHE A 39 5.98 19.72 10.46
CA PHE A 39 7.04 20.49 9.83
C PHE A 39 8.06 19.51 9.25
N ILE A 40 8.32 19.61 7.96
CA ILE A 40 9.21 18.70 7.22
C ILE A 40 10.26 19.54 6.50
N PHE A 41 11.52 19.15 6.65
CA PHE A 41 12.66 19.66 5.90
C PHE A 41 13.31 18.51 5.15
N ASP A 42 13.56 18.70 3.86
CA ASP A 42 14.31 17.79 2.99
C ASP A 42 15.55 18.49 2.44
N SER A 43 16.69 17.79 2.42
CA SER A 43 17.96 18.32 1.89
C SER A 43 17.96 18.42 0.36
N ARG A 44 17.06 17.69 -0.32
CA ARG A 44 16.88 17.70 -1.77
C ARG A 44 15.45 17.33 -2.16
N LYS A 45 15.10 17.46 -3.42
CA LYS A 45 13.79 17.03 -3.92
C LYS A 45 13.64 15.52 -3.89
N ASN A 46 12.43 15.05 -3.54
CA ASN A 46 12.08 13.64 -3.44
C ASN A 46 10.85 13.30 -4.27
N VAL A 47 10.78 12.06 -4.73
CA VAL A 47 9.55 11.45 -5.22
C VAL A 47 8.63 11.25 -4.03
N CYS A 48 7.49 11.91 -4.04
CA CYS A 48 6.55 11.98 -2.93
C CYS A 48 5.11 11.86 -3.42
N ALA A 49 4.21 11.55 -2.50
CA ALA A 49 2.77 11.67 -2.69
C ALA A 49 2.13 12.45 -1.54
N CYS A 50 0.88 12.91 -1.72
CA CYS A 50 0.11 13.63 -0.69
C CYS A 50 0.88 14.84 -0.13
N ASP A 51 1.30 15.75 -1.01
CA ASP A 51 1.99 17.00 -0.65
C ASP A 51 3.21 16.76 0.26
N HIS A 52 4.14 15.89 -0.17
CA HIS A 52 5.37 15.51 0.55
C HIS A 52 5.19 14.72 1.85
N LEU A 53 3.97 14.40 2.28
CA LEU A 53 3.73 13.55 3.45
C LEU A 53 4.22 12.11 3.25
N LEU A 54 4.04 11.57 2.05
CA LEU A 54 4.50 10.22 1.70
C LEU A 54 5.79 10.33 0.87
N GLU A 55 6.93 10.26 1.54
CA GLU A 55 8.25 10.21 0.91
C GLU A 55 8.57 8.79 0.47
N PHE A 56 9.08 8.63 -0.76
CA PHE A 56 9.56 7.37 -1.29
C PHE A 56 11.10 7.34 -1.32
N PHE A 57 11.71 8.12 -2.20
CA PHE A 57 13.16 8.17 -2.43
C PHE A 57 13.54 9.51 -3.10
N PRO A 58 14.82 9.94 -3.05
CA PRO A 58 15.27 11.15 -3.74
C PRO A 58 15.10 11.02 -5.26
N TYR A 59 14.86 12.14 -5.97
CA TYR A 59 14.92 12.17 -7.43
C TYR A 59 16.31 11.84 -7.94
N GLU A 60 16.38 11.20 -9.12
CA GLU A 60 17.60 11.04 -9.88
C GLU A 60 18.24 12.43 -10.14
N PRO A 61 19.58 12.56 -10.05
CA PRO A 61 20.24 13.82 -10.36
C PRO A 61 20.03 14.24 -11.80
N VAL A 62 19.73 15.53 -11.98
CA VAL A 62 19.70 16.16 -13.31
C VAL A 62 20.67 17.34 -13.27
N TYR A 63 21.71 17.26 -14.08
CA TYR A 63 22.76 18.26 -14.09
C TYR A 63 22.46 19.38 -15.09
N ASP A 64 22.72 20.63 -14.68
CA ASP A 64 22.70 21.78 -15.55
C ASP A 64 23.97 21.88 -16.41
N GLU A 65 24.12 22.96 -17.19
CA GLU A 65 25.26 23.21 -18.04
C GLU A 65 26.58 23.45 -17.25
N ASN A 66 26.49 23.77 -15.95
CA ASN A 66 27.63 23.96 -15.06
C ASN A 66 28.00 22.67 -14.32
N GLY A 67 27.22 21.59 -14.50
CA GLY A 67 27.41 20.33 -13.80
C GLY A 67 26.81 20.31 -12.39
N GLU A 68 25.88 21.23 -12.06
CA GLU A 68 25.21 21.28 -10.77
C GLU A 68 23.89 20.50 -10.82
N ASP A 69 23.63 19.66 -9.80
CA ASP A 69 22.37 18.90 -9.69
C ASP A 69 21.21 19.82 -9.31
N ILE A 70 20.29 20.10 -10.25
CA ILE A 70 19.12 20.97 -10.06
C ILE A 70 18.11 20.43 -9.04
N TYR A 71 18.20 19.16 -8.66
CA TYR A 71 17.36 18.54 -7.61
C TYR A 71 18.03 18.51 -6.24
N ALA A 72 19.32 18.90 -6.12
CA ALA A 72 19.99 19.10 -4.85
C ALA A 72 19.57 20.43 -4.16
N GLN A 73 18.27 20.76 -4.24
CA GLN A 73 17.67 21.96 -3.70
C GLN A 73 16.91 21.63 -2.40
N PRO A 74 17.35 22.16 -1.24
CA PRO A 74 16.63 22.02 0.02
C PRO A 74 15.22 22.61 -0.06
N ASN A 75 14.29 22.00 0.66
CA ASN A 75 12.92 22.49 0.73
C ASN A 75 12.30 22.20 2.11
N ALA A 76 11.28 22.98 2.47
CA ALA A 76 10.59 22.84 3.73
C ALA A 76 9.06 22.97 3.55
N HIS A 77 8.33 22.20 4.33
CA HIS A 77 6.87 22.16 4.30
C HIS A 77 6.29 22.25 5.70
N PHE A 78 5.16 22.93 5.85
CA PHE A 78 4.35 22.90 7.05
C PHE A 78 2.95 22.43 6.66
N LEU A 79 2.57 21.22 7.11
CA LEU A 79 1.40 20.49 6.61
C LEU A 79 0.48 20.10 7.78
N ASN A 80 -0.83 20.16 7.55
CA ASN A 80 -1.86 19.75 8.50
C ASN A 80 -2.92 18.81 7.88
N THR A 81 -2.79 18.51 6.61
CA THR A 81 -3.74 17.75 5.80
C THR A 81 -3.87 16.29 6.23
N PHE A 82 -2.92 15.78 7.02
CA PHE A 82 -2.96 14.43 7.55
C PHE A 82 -3.88 14.27 8.77
N SER A 83 -4.48 15.35 9.26
CA SER A 83 -5.52 15.31 10.29
C SER A 83 -6.63 14.33 9.89
N ARG A 84 -7.14 13.55 10.84
CA ARG A 84 -7.97 12.38 10.56
C ARG A 84 -9.21 12.37 11.42
N PHE A 85 -10.30 11.88 10.84
CA PHE A 85 -11.55 11.65 11.53
C PHE A 85 -12.10 10.26 11.18
N GLY A 86 -12.49 9.50 12.20
CA GLY A 86 -13.08 8.19 12.07
C GLY A 86 -14.36 8.05 12.88
N THR A 87 -15.31 7.27 12.39
CA THR A 87 -16.56 6.95 13.06
C THR A 87 -16.80 5.45 13.00
N ARG A 88 -17.05 4.84 14.15
CA ARG A 88 -17.44 3.43 14.27
C ARG A 88 -18.91 3.33 14.73
N PHE A 89 -19.66 2.53 14.00
CA PHE A 89 -21.02 2.15 14.34
C PHE A 89 -21.00 0.70 14.84
N SER A 90 -21.61 0.43 16.00
CA SER A 90 -21.64 -0.90 16.62
C SER A 90 -22.93 -1.13 17.38
N GLY A 91 -23.11 -2.32 17.98
CA GLY A 91 -24.27 -2.67 18.78
C GLY A 91 -25.42 -3.33 17.99
N LEU A 92 -25.20 -3.64 16.70
CA LEU A 92 -26.16 -4.42 15.90
C LEU A 92 -25.75 -5.89 15.89
N GLU A 93 -26.76 -6.75 15.80
CA GLU A 93 -26.60 -8.19 15.61
C GLU A 93 -27.35 -8.66 14.35
N LEU A 94 -26.74 -9.58 13.62
CA LEU A 94 -27.37 -10.28 12.52
C LEU A 94 -27.25 -11.78 12.76
N GLY A 95 -28.33 -12.40 13.25
CA GLY A 95 -28.31 -13.76 13.75
C GLY A 95 -27.32 -13.91 14.92
N LYS A 96 -26.24 -14.68 14.72
CA LYS A 96 -25.16 -14.88 15.72
C LYS A 96 -23.93 -13.97 15.50
N ALA A 97 -23.99 -13.07 14.53
CA ALA A 97 -22.91 -12.16 14.23
C ALA A 97 -23.11 -10.82 14.90
N THR A 98 -22.08 -10.29 15.57
CA THR A 98 -22.00 -8.87 15.93
C THR A 98 -21.57 -8.09 14.69
N VAL A 99 -22.32 -7.03 14.36
CA VAL A 99 -22.07 -6.20 13.17
C VAL A 99 -21.52 -4.84 13.58
N SER A 100 -20.50 -4.38 12.85
CA SER A 100 -19.99 -3.02 12.98
C SER A 100 -19.66 -2.43 11.62
N GLY A 101 -19.82 -1.10 11.50
CA GLY A 101 -19.36 -0.31 10.38
C GLY A 101 -18.23 0.63 10.81
N TYR A 102 -17.31 0.96 9.92
CA TYR A 102 -16.27 1.94 10.14
C TYR A 102 -16.05 2.82 8.92
N ILE A 103 -16.00 4.12 9.13
CA ILE A 103 -15.66 5.12 8.11
C ILE A 103 -14.51 5.97 8.66
N GLU A 104 -13.48 6.18 7.86
CA GLU A 104 -12.34 7.05 8.18
C GLU A 104 -11.97 7.91 6.99
N VAL A 105 -11.72 9.20 7.25
CA VAL A 105 -11.30 10.19 6.26
C VAL A 105 -10.07 10.96 6.74
N ASP A 106 -9.30 11.51 5.80
CA ASP A 106 -8.29 12.56 5.99
C ASP A 106 -8.45 13.65 4.92
N PHE A 107 -7.61 14.68 4.95
CA PHE A 107 -7.65 15.81 4.03
C PHE A 107 -6.52 15.78 3.00
N THR A 108 -5.96 14.62 2.72
CA THR A 108 -4.93 14.41 1.69
C THR A 108 -5.53 13.99 0.34
N GLY A 109 -6.76 14.42 0.05
CA GLY A 109 -7.39 14.24 -1.25
C GLY A 109 -6.70 15.05 -2.34
N TYR A 110 -7.32 15.08 -3.52
CA TYR A 110 -6.73 15.77 -4.67
C TYR A 110 -6.39 17.24 -4.37
N SER A 111 -5.13 17.62 -4.58
CA SER A 111 -4.63 19.01 -4.57
C SER A 111 -5.18 19.78 -5.80
N PRO A 112 -5.42 21.11 -5.72
CA PRO A 112 -4.98 22.06 -4.70
C PRO A 112 -6.00 22.35 -3.59
N THR A 113 -7.12 21.68 -3.52
CA THR A 113 -8.23 22.02 -2.62
C THR A 113 -8.21 21.27 -1.30
N ASN A 114 -7.16 20.49 -0.97
CA ASN A 114 -7.09 19.65 0.23
C ASN A 114 -8.38 18.86 0.44
N GLY A 115 -8.83 18.15 -0.60
CA GLY A 115 -10.08 17.43 -0.62
C GLY A 115 -10.11 16.30 0.41
N ILE A 116 -11.31 15.97 0.90
CA ILE A 116 -11.52 14.82 1.78
C ILE A 116 -11.20 13.54 1.01
N ARG A 117 -10.35 12.68 1.60
CA ARG A 117 -10.03 11.36 1.08
C ARG A 117 -10.62 10.28 1.96
N LEU A 118 -11.42 9.38 1.35
CA LEU A 118 -11.91 8.19 2.02
C LEU A 118 -10.76 7.19 2.23
N ARG A 119 -10.44 6.89 3.48
CA ARG A 119 -9.39 5.94 3.89
C ARG A 119 -9.97 4.55 4.09
N HIS A 120 -10.93 4.44 4.99
CA HIS A 120 -11.64 3.21 5.33
C HIS A 120 -13.15 3.40 5.16
N ALA A 121 -13.84 2.39 4.65
CA ALA A 121 -15.29 2.29 4.62
C ALA A 121 -15.65 0.80 4.49
N TYR A 122 -15.92 0.16 5.63
CA TYR A 122 -16.22 -1.27 5.63
C TYR A 122 -17.24 -1.64 6.71
N THR A 123 -17.90 -2.77 6.46
CA THR A 123 -18.73 -3.47 7.44
C THR A 123 -18.01 -4.75 7.87
N SER A 124 -18.06 -5.06 9.16
CA SER A 124 -17.48 -6.26 9.75
C SER A 124 -18.58 -7.08 10.42
N PHE A 125 -18.59 -8.38 10.15
CA PHE A 125 -19.46 -9.39 10.77
C PHE A 125 -18.58 -10.32 11.58
N VAL A 126 -18.81 -10.40 12.88
CA VAL A 126 -17.96 -11.12 13.82
C VAL A 126 -18.76 -12.24 14.48
N TRP A 127 -18.42 -13.49 14.18
CA TRP A 127 -18.87 -14.70 14.87
C TRP A 127 -17.76 -15.19 15.82
N PRO A 128 -18.04 -16.15 16.72
CA PRO A 128 -17.05 -16.62 17.70
C PRO A 128 -15.70 -17.11 17.14
N LYS A 129 -15.70 -17.65 15.93
CA LYS A 129 -14.48 -18.17 15.26
C LYS A 129 -14.16 -17.51 13.93
N THR A 130 -15.04 -16.64 13.42
CA THR A 130 -14.91 -16.13 12.05
C THR A 130 -15.25 -14.65 12.02
N THR A 131 -14.45 -13.88 11.35
CA THR A 131 -14.74 -12.48 11.00
C THR A 131 -14.79 -12.35 9.48
N LEU A 132 -15.84 -11.72 8.96
CA LEU A 132 -15.97 -11.32 7.58
C LEU A 132 -15.95 -9.80 7.50
N LEU A 133 -15.04 -9.24 6.71
CA LEU A 133 -14.94 -7.81 6.41
C LEU A 133 -15.31 -7.60 4.95
N PHE A 134 -16.21 -6.65 4.72
CA PHE A 134 -16.64 -6.26 3.39
C PHE A 134 -16.53 -4.75 3.23
N GLY A 135 -15.72 -4.28 2.29
CA GLY A 135 -15.52 -2.87 1.99
C GLY A 135 -14.06 -2.46 1.88
N ARG A 136 -13.78 -1.15 1.98
CA ARG A 136 -12.46 -0.58 1.82
C ARG A 136 -11.68 -0.60 3.13
N ALA A 137 -10.58 -1.35 3.14
CA ALA A 137 -9.68 -1.47 4.28
C ALA A 137 -8.22 -1.59 3.80
N TRP A 138 -7.25 -1.62 4.73
CA TRP A 138 -5.88 -1.97 4.39
C TRP A 138 -5.83 -3.28 3.63
N HIS A 139 -5.04 -3.33 2.56
CA HIS A 139 -4.75 -4.57 1.84
C HIS A 139 -4.20 -5.62 2.82
N PRO A 140 -4.59 -6.90 2.71
CA PRO A 140 -4.13 -7.91 3.68
C PRO A 140 -2.60 -8.01 3.81
N THR A 141 -1.84 -7.76 2.73
CA THR A 141 -0.37 -7.71 2.74
C THR A 141 0.23 -6.55 3.56
N PHE A 142 -0.57 -5.55 3.97
CA PHE A 142 -0.14 -4.49 4.89
C PHE A 142 0.22 -5.05 6.27
N ILE A 143 -0.49 -6.10 6.73
CA ILE A 143 -0.36 -6.75 8.05
C ILE A 143 -0.55 -5.73 9.19
N GLU A 144 -1.79 -5.34 9.43
CA GLU A 144 -2.17 -4.30 10.40
C GLU A 144 -1.59 -4.50 11.82
N LYS A 145 -1.29 -5.76 12.23
CA LYS A 145 -0.67 -6.04 13.53
C LYS A 145 0.86 -5.84 13.56
N VAL A 146 1.51 -5.67 12.40
CA VAL A 146 2.99 -5.71 12.29
C VAL A 146 3.56 -4.60 11.40
N TYR A 147 2.83 -3.52 11.10
CA TYR A 147 3.40 -2.39 10.34
C TYR A 147 4.38 -1.55 11.21
N PRO A 148 5.35 -0.83 10.62
CA PRO A 148 6.34 -0.04 11.36
C PRO A 148 5.70 1.07 12.19
N SER A 149 6.20 1.26 13.42
CA SER A 149 5.88 2.38 14.28
C SER A 149 6.86 3.52 14.00
N VAL A 150 6.63 4.29 12.95
CA VAL A 150 7.38 5.49 12.56
C VAL A 150 6.53 6.74 12.78
N LEU A 151 7.16 7.89 13.02
CA LEU A 151 6.47 9.16 13.15
C LEU A 151 5.91 9.61 11.80
N ASN A 152 6.65 9.39 10.73
CA ASN A 152 6.22 9.69 9.38
C ASN A 152 5.04 8.78 8.99
N GLU A 153 3.94 9.38 8.57
CA GLU A 153 2.69 8.69 8.21
C GLU A 153 2.81 7.85 6.92
N ASN A 154 3.98 7.81 6.30
CA ASN A 154 4.28 6.91 5.19
C ASN A 154 4.33 5.43 5.61
N THR A 155 4.27 5.13 6.93
CA THR A 155 4.27 3.77 7.49
C THR A 155 5.43 2.89 7.04
N GLY A 156 6.59 3.48 6.68
CA GLY A 156 7.78 2.77 6.21
C GLY A 156 7.86 2.57 4.70
N LEU A 157 7.20 3.41 3.89
CA LEU A 157 7.44 3.47 2.44
C LEU A 157 8.92 3.80 2.14
N PRO A 158 9.47 3.25 1.04
CA PRO A 158 8.92 2.33 0.06
C PRO A 158 9.16 0.84 0.36
N PHE A 159 9.29 0.44 1.62
CA PHE A 159 9.59 -0.94 2.04
C PHE A 159 8.35 -1.67 2.58
N GLN A 160 7.34 -0.92 2.97
CA GLN A 160 6.07 -1.41 3.51
C GLN A 160 4.93 -1.12 2.54
N VAL A 161 4.09 -2.11 2.29
CA VAL A 161 2.85 -1.97 1.50
C VAL A 161 2.00 -0.81 2.03
N PHE A 162 1.54 0.05 1.13
CA PHE A 162 0.62 1.14 1.45
C PHE A 162 -0.56 1.13 0.46
N ASN A 163 -1.58 0.35 0.77
CA ASN A 163 -2.72 0.14 -0.12
C ASN A 163 -4.00 -0.06 0.70
N ARG A 164 -5.05 0.70 0.39
CA ARG A 164 -6.39 0.55 0.95
C ARG A 164 -7.38 0.39 -0.20
N SER A 165 -7.89 -0.81 -0.35
CA SER A 165 -8.73 -1.21 -1.49
C SER A 165 -10.00 -1.89 -1.06
N PRO A 166 -11.07 -1.83 -1.88
CA PRO A 166 -12.28 -2.63 -1.69
C PRO A 166 -11.94 -4.11 -1.65
N GLN A 167 -12.47 -4.83 -0.67
CA GLN A 167 -12.15 -6.23 -0.46
C GLN A 167 -13.26 -6.98 0.26
N LEU A 168 -13.25 -8.29 0.06
CA LEU A 168 -13.88 -9.28 0.93
C LEU A 168 -12.75 -10.02 1.65
N ARG A 169 -12.71 -9.98 2.99
CA ARG A 169 -11.68 -10.62 3.80
C ARG A 169 -12.31 -11.49 4.87
N LEU A 170 -11.94 -12.77 4.85
CA LEU A 170 -12.28 -13.76 5.87
C LEU A 170 -11.10 -13.92 6.82
N THR A 171 -11.35 -13.87 8.12
CA THR A 171 -10.42 -14.31 9.16
C THR A 171 -11.08 -15.44 9.94
N HIS A 172 -10.43 -16.62 10.00
CA HIS A 172 -10.95 -17.78 10.70
C HIS A 172 -9.94 -18.29 11.72
N HIS A 173 -10.39 -18.45 12.98
CA HIS A 173 -9.56 -19.02 14.05
C HIS A 173 -9.48 -20.55 13.89
N LEU A 174 -8.35 -21.02 13.34
CA LEU A 174 -8.06 -22.46 13.23
C LEU A 174 -7.80 -23.09 14.61
N ALA A 175 -7.13 -22.32 15.49
CA ALA A 175 -6.85 -22.67 16.87
C ALA A 175 -6.86 -21.41 17.74
N LYS A 176 -6.70 -21.56 19.06
CA LYS A 176 -6.68 -20.43 20.01
C LYS A 176 -5.68 -19.33 19.61
N ASN A 177 -4.56 -19.70 19.02
CA ASN A 177 -3.44 -18.81 18.71
C ASN A 177 -3.08 -18.82 17.22
N LEU A 178 -3.96 -19.31 16.34
CA LEU A 178 -3.67 -19.45 14.91
C LEU A 178 -4.88 -19.01 14.07
N ASP A 179 -4.67 -17.99 13.25
CA ASP A 179 -5.64 -17.50 12.28
C ASP A 179 -5.26 -17.93 10.85
N PHE A 180 -6.26 -18.32 10.09
CA PHE A 180 -6.23 -18.33 8.63
C PHE A 180 -6.96 -17.09 8.12
N ILE A 181 -6.32 -16.36 7.19
CA ILE A 181 -6.89 -15.16 6.58
C ILE A 181 -6.91 -15.38 5.06
N ALA A 182 -8.07 -15.18 4.46
CA ALA A 182 -8.23 -15.20 3.01
C ALA A 182 -8.86 -13.88 2.54
N GLY A 183 -8.49 -13.41 1.35
CA GLY A 183 -8.99 -12.15 0.81
C GLY A 183 -9.16 -12.18 -0.70
N ALA A 184 -10.18 -11.44 -1.16
CA ALA A 184 -10.37 -11.05 -2.56
C ALA A 184 -10.38 -9.52 -2.62
N VAL A 185 -9.38 -8.92 -3.29
CA VAL A 185 -9.14 -7.47 -3.28
C VAL A 185 -9.23 -6.91 -4.70
N TYR A 186 -9.99 -5.82 -4.86
CA TYR A 186 -10.11 -5.10 -6.12
C TYR A 186 -9.34 -3.79 -6.09
N GLN A 187 -8.58 -3.51 -7.15
CA GLN A 187 -7.91 -2.22 -7.32
C GLN A 187 -8.95 -1.11 -7.56
N PHE A 188 -8.64 0.07 -7.02
CA PHE A 188 -9.41 1.28 -7.24
C PHE A 188 -8.47 2.50 -7.28
N ASN A 189 -8.26 3.23 -6.18
CA ASN A 189 -7.31 4.35 -6.13
C ASN A 189 -5.84 3.88 -6.12
N TYR A 190 -5.61 2.67 -5.64
CA TYR A 190 -4.34 1.96 -5.66
C TYR A 190 -4.39 0.97 -6.82
N ALA A 191 -3.67 1.28 -7.89
CA ALA A 191 -3.77 0.58 -9.16
C ALA A 191 -2.40 0.40 -9.81
N ASN A 192 -2.29 -0.58 -10.70
CA ASN A 192 -1.09 -0.81 -11.49
C ASN A 192 -0.87 0.29 -12.54
N ASP A 193 0.39 0.56 -12.83
CA ASP A 193 0.80 1.29 -14.03
C ASP A 193 0.74 0.37 -15.25
N GLY A 194 0.66 0.95 -16.44
CA GLY A 194 0.62 0.23 -17.69
C GLY A 194 0.62 1.16 -18.91
N PRO A 195 0.33 0.65 -20.10
CA PRO A 195 0.38 1.40 -21.37
C PRO A 195 -0.45 2.69 -21.37
N ASP A 196 -1.58 2.73 -20.66
CA ASP A 196 -2.45 3.89 -20.54
C ASP A 196 -2.26 4.63 -19.21
N GLY A 197 -1.06 4.54 -18.62
CA GLY A 197 -0.74 5.13 -17.32
C GLY A 197 -1.31 4.31 -16.17
N LYS A 198 -1.46 4.95 -15.00
CA LYS A 198 -1.92 4.29 -13.78
C LYS A 198 -3.45 4.17 -13.77
N THR A 199 -3.97 2.93 -13.80
CA THR A 199 -5.42 2.69 -13.81
C THR A 199 -5.80 1.32 -13.26
N TYR A 200 -6.93 1.27 -12.53
CA TYR A 200 -7.56 0.02 -12.07
C TYR A 200 -8.20 -0.81 -13.21
N ARG A 201 -8.28 -0.26 -14.43
CA ARG A 201 -8.85 -0.93 -15.60
C ARG A 201 -8.15 -2.25 -15.87
N TYR A 202 -6.84 -2.33 -15.76
CA TYR A 202 -6.07 -3.54 -16.05
C TYR A 202 -6.50 -4.75 -15.23
N GLN A 203 -6.78 -4.58 -13.92
CA GLN A 203 -7.31 -5.67 -13.12
C GLN A 203 -8.79 -5.93 -13.41
N ARG A 204 -9.60 -4.88 -13.57
CA ARG A 204 -11.02 -5.01 -13.86
C ARG A 204 -11.28 -5.82 -15.12
N GLU A 205 -10.51 -5.59 -16.16
CA GLU A 205 -10.60 -6.27 -17.46
C GLU A 205 -10.00 -7.68 -17.43
N ALA A 206 -9.10 -7.96 -16.49
CA ALA A 206 -8.69 -9.33 -16.19
C ALA A 206 -9.79 -10.16 -15.48
N VAL A 207 -10.81 -9.47 -14.90
CA VAL A 207 -12.02 -10.02 -14.26
C VAL A 207 -11.77 -10.64 -12.88
N VAL A 208 -10.56 -11.06 -12.55
CA VAL A 208 -10.23 -11.74 -11.29
C VAL A 208 -9.70 -10.75 -10.26
N PRO A 209 -10.18 -10.76 -8.99
CA PRO A 209 -9.58 -9.96 -7.91
C PRO A 209 -8.18 -10.47 -7.55
N ASN A 210 -7.38 -9.66 -6.86
CA ASN A 210 -6.20 -10.17 -6.18
C ASN A 210 -6.65 -11.19 -5.12
N LEU A 211 -6.02 -12.35 -5.09
CA LEU A 211 -6.32 -13.42 -4.14
C LEU A 211 -5.22 -13.50 -3.08
N HIS A 212 -5.63 -13.49 -1.81
CA HIS A 212 -4.72 -13.50 -0.67
C HIS A 212 -4.98 -14.70 0.22
N ALA A 213 -3.90 -15.32 0.72
CA ALA A 213 -3.94 -16.34 1.75
C ALA A 213 -2.82 -16.13 2.76
N GLN A 214 -3.13 -16.23 4.07
CA GLN A 214 -2.21 -15.93 5.16
C GLN A 214 -2.46 -16.86 6.34
N LEU A 215 -1.38 -17.30 6.98
CA LEU A 215 -1.39 -17.91 8.31
C LEU A 215 -0.74 -16.96 9.30
N GLN A 216 -1.40 -16.72 10.44
CA GLN A 216 -0.93 -15.84 11.49
C GLN A 216 -1.01 -16.50 12.84
N PHE A 217 0.15 -16.73 13.45
CA PHE A 217 0.28 -17.11 14.85
C PHE A 217 0.29 -15.85 15.72
N PHE A 218 -0.29 -15.94 16.92
CA PHE A 218 -0.22 -14.88 17.92
C PHE A 218 -0.35 -15.44 19.34
N ASN A 219 0.33 -14.79 20.26
CA ASN A 219 0.16 -14.99 21.70
C ASN A 219 0.36 -13.66 22.43
N GLU A 220 0.57 -13.67 23.74
CA GLU A 220 0.76 -12.48 24.56
C GLU A 220 1.91 -11.57 24.06
N ASN A 221 3.03 -12.16 23.66
CA ASN A 221 4.25 -11.43 23.30
C ASN A 221 4.53 -11.43 21.79
N TRP A 222 4.01 -12.38 21.03
CA TRP A 222 4.39 -12.62 19.65
C TRP A 222 3.23 -12.51 18.68
N VAL A 223 3.49 -11.93 17.53
CA VAL A 223 2.68 -12.11 16.31
C VAL A 223 3.65 -12.47 15.20
N ALA A 224 3.41 -13.58 14.54
CA ALA A 224 4.23 -14.03 13.42
C ALA A 224 3.36 -14.67 12.34
N GLY A 225 3.79 -14.60 11.09
CA GLY A 225 3.03 -15.24 10.03
C GLY A 225 3.70 -15.14 8.67
N ALA A 226 3.05 -15.81 7.72
CA ALA A 226 3.42 -15.77 6.32
C ALA A 226 2.18 -15.64 5.45
N ALA A 227 2.32 -15.03 4.29
CA ALA A 227 1.23 -14.84 3.34
C ALA A 227 1.72 -14.94 1.90
N VAL A 228 0.78 -15.28 1.03
CA VAL A 228 0.92 -15.21 -0.42
C VAL A 228 -0.22 -14.39 -1.00
N ASP A 229 0.09 -13.66 -2.06
CA ASP A 229 -0.87 -12.85 -2.80
C ASP A 229 -0.67 -13.11 -4.29
N TRP A 230 -1.76 -13.27 -5.04
CA TRP A 230 -1.74 -13.49 -6.48
C TRP A 230 -2.66 -12.50 -7.16
N LYS A 231 -2.25 -11.98 -8.32
CA LYS A 231 -3.08 -11.12 -9.14
C LYS A 231 -2.88 -11.37 -10.62
N SER A 232 -3.90 -10.98 -11.39
CA SER A 232 -3.90 -10.96 -12.85
C SER A 232 -4.30 -9.58 -13.34
N ILE A 233 -3.60 -9.07 -14.34
CA ILE A 233 -3.94 -7.83 -15.05
C ILE A 233 -3.97 -8.08 -16.56
N LEU A 234 -4.81 -7.31 -17.27
CA LEU A 234 -4.86 -7.25 -18.74
C LEU A 234 -4.34 -5.87 -19.18
N PRO A 235 -3.06 -5.75 -19.61
CA PRO A 235 -2.47 -4.44 -19.92
C PRO A 235 -3.13 -3.74 -21.12
N ARG A 236 -3.56 -4.49 -22.13
CA ARG A 236 -4.21 -3.97 -23.34
C ARG A 236 -5.44 -4.79 -23.70
N ASN A 237 -6.46 -4.16 -24.29
CA ASN A 237 -7.63 -4.82 -24.86
C ASN A 237 -7.47 -5.11 -26.36
N ALA A 238 -6.64 -4.29 -27.02
CA ALA A 238 -6.33 -4.41 -28.42
C ALA A 238 -4.89 -3.97 -28.69
N THR A 239 -4.31 -4.51 -29.74
CA THR A 239 -2.97 -4.19 -30.24
C THR A 239 -3.05 -3.86 -31.72
N ALA A 240 -2.13 -3.03 -32.21
CA ALA A 240 -2.03 -2.67 -33.61
C ALA A 240 -0.69 -3.18 -34.16
N GLY A 241 -0.75 -4.02 -35.18
CA GLY A 241 0.38 -4.52 -35.93
C GLY A 241 0.33 -4.13 -37.41
N THR A 242 1.24 -4.66 -38.20
CA THR A 242 1.29 -4.37 -39.66
C THR A 242 0.06 -4.86 -40.42
N ASN A 243 -0.66 -5.85 -39.87
CA ASN A 243 -1.87 -6.43 -40.48
C ASN A 243 -3.18 -5.84 -39.95
N GLY A 244 -3.11 -4.82 -39.11
CA GLY A 244 -4.30 -4.13 -38.56
C GLY A 244 -4.39 -4.15 -37.04
N THR A 245 -5.58 -3.88 -36.52
CA THR A 245 -5.88 -3.86 -35.07
C THR A 245 -6.55 -5.16 -34.67
N PHE A 246 -6.03 -5.79 -33.62
CA PHE A 246 -6.50 -7.08 -33.10
C PHE A 246 -6.87 -6.98 -31.63
N LYS A 247 -7.93 -7.68 -31.24
CA LYS A 247 -8.23 -7.88 -29.82
C LYS A 247 -7.16 -8.77 -29.20
N THR A 248 -6.66 -8.38 -28.03
CA THR A 248 -5.73 -9.20 -27.26
C THR A 248 -6.35 -9.67 -25.95
N THR A 249 -5.91 -10.81 -25.45
CA THR A 249 -6.29 -11.40 -24.16
C THR A 249 -5.07 -11.74 -23.32
N GLU A 250 -3.90 -11.20 -23.71
CA GLU A 250 -2.62 -11.45 -23.04
C GLU A 250 -2.64 -10.82 -21.64
N LYS A 251 -2.58 -11.70 -20.64
CA LYS A 251 -2.61 -11.33 -19.22
C LYS A 251 -1.23 -11.50 -18.59
N LEU A 252 -0.92 -10.59 -17.67
CA LEU A 252 0.21 -10.75 -16.77
C LEU A 252 -0.30 -11.30 -15.43
N ASN A 253 0.17 -12.49 -15.06
CA ASN A 253 -0.09 -13.11 -13.76
C ASN A 253 1.14 -12.93 -12.88
N THR A 254 0.96 -12.44 -11.66
CA THR A 254 2.05 -12.11 -10.73
C THR A 254 1.69 -12.54 -9.31
N TRP A 255 2.71 -12.75 -8.48
CA TRP A 255 2.53 -13.14 -7.09
C TRP A 255 3.50 -12.41 -6.17
N ALA A 256 3.14 -12.37 -4.91
CA ALA A 256 4.00 -11.91 -3.83
C ALA A 256 3.94 -12.90 -2.67
N ALA A 257 5.06 -13.07 -1.97
CA ALA A 257 5.14 -13.85 -0.73
C ALA A 257 5.82 -13.01 0.33
N LEU A 258 5.34 -13.11 1.57
CA LEU A 258 5.89 -12.35 2.68
C LEU A 258 5.89 -13.17 3.98
N ALA A 259 6.83 -12.83 4.86
CA ALA A 259 6.89 -13.28 6.23
C ALA A 259 7.08 -12.08 7.16
N TYR A 260 6.55 -12.16 8.37
CA TYR A 260 6.58 -11.07 9.33
C TYR A 260 6.62 -11.55 10.75
N LEU A 261 7.15 -10.68 11.62
CA LEU A 261 7.33 -10.95 13.03
C LEU A 261 7.11 -9.66 13.84
N LYS A 262 6.44 -9.81 14.99
CA LYS A 262 6.36 -8.80 16.04
C LYS A 262 6.64 -9.48 17.38
N TYR A 263 7.48 -8.85 18.18
CA TYR A 263 7.71 -9.20 19.58
C TYR A 263 7.45 -7.98 20.46
N THR A 264 6.67 -8.15 21.52
CA THR A 264 6.38 -7.11 22.49
C THR A 264 6.59 -7.64 23.89
N LYS A 265 7.41 -6.96 24.70
CA LYS A 265 7.58 -7.26 26.12
C LYS A 265 7.85 -5.98 26.91
N ASN A 266 7.02 -5.72 27.92
CA ASN A 266 7.08 -4.49 28.72
C ASN A 266 7.00 -3.22 27.83
N LYS A 267 8.08 -2.43 27.82
CA LYS A 267 8.22 -1.18 27.07
C LYS A 267 8.90 -1.37 25.71
N PHE A 268 9.29 -2.59 25.37
CA PHE A 268 10.02 -2.92 24.14
C PHE A 268 9.07 -3.55 23.11
N GLU A 269 9.17 -3.08 21.88
CA GLU A 269 8.52 -3.67 20.72
C GLU A 269 9.54 -3.79 19.57
N PHE A 270 9.61 -4.98 18.98
CA PHE A 270 10.38 -5.25 17.76
C PHE A 270 9.45 -5.76 16.67
N LYS A 271 9.63 -5.30 15.46
CA LYS A 271 8.89 -5.73 14.27
C LYS A 271 9.84 -5.92 13.09
N ALA A 272 9.54 -6.89 12.26
CA ALA A 272 10.25 -7.15 11.02
C ALA A 272 9.31 -7.72 9.96
N LYS A 273 9.59 -7.44 8.70
CA LYS A 273 8.90 -8.02 7.55
C LYS A 273 9.87 -8.16 6.39
N SER A 274 9.76 -9.28 5.68
CA SER A 274 10.41 -9.53 4.40
C SER A 274 9.35 -9.90 3.38
N MET A 275 9.43 -9.35 2.19
CA MET A 275 8.50 -9.62 1.09
C MET A 275 9.27 -9.73 -0.23
N TYR A 276 9.03 -10.81 -0.97
CA TYR A 276 9.30 -10.89 -2.39
C TYR A 276 8.02 -10.53 -3.14
N GLY A 277 8.11 -9.71 -4.18
CA GLY A 277 6.94 -9.32 -4.95
C GLY A 277 7.23 -9.08 -6.42
N GLN A 278 6.31 -9.52 -7.26
CA GLN A 278 6.25 -9.29 -8.70
C GLN A 278 5.21 -8.22 -8.99
N ASN A 279 5.62 -7.13 -9.67
CA ASN A 279 4.68 -6.08 -10.11
C ASN A 279 3.75 -5.58 -8.98
N VAL A 280 4.30 -5.11 -7.84
CA VAL A 280 3.51 -4.67 -6.67
C VAL A 280 3.33 -3.15 -6.56
N ASN A 281 3.48 -2.42 -7.66
CA ASN A 281 3.44 -0.97 -7.71
C ASN A 281 2.07 -0.35 -7.33
N GLU A 282 0.98 -1.09 -7.43
CA GLU A 282 -0.32 -0.68 -6.89
C GLU A 282 -0.31 -0.52 -5.36
N SER A 283 0.69 -1.03 -4.70
CA SER A 283 0.89 -0.91 -3.25
C SER A 283 1.81 0.25 -2.86
N LEU A 284 2.07 1.19 -3.77
CA LEU A 284 3.02 2.30 -3.65
C LEU A 284 4.44 1.82 -3.35
N LEU A 285 4.82 0.71 -3.95
CA LEU A 285 6.17 0.14 -3.89
C LEU A 285 6.83 0.25 -5.26
N PRO A 286 8.16 0.48 -5.36
CA PRO A 286 8.91 0.27 -6.58
C PRO A 286 8.58 -1.08 -7.19
N GLY A 287 8.48 -1.15 -8.52
CA GLY A 287 8.12 -2.38 -9.22
C GLY A 287 7.28 -2.10 -10.46
N GLY A 288 6.90 -3.14 -11.14
CA GLY A 288 6.18 -3.05 -12.40
C GLY A 288 6.39 -4.28 -13.27
N TYR A 289 6.35 -4.09 -14.58
CA TYR A 289 6.56 -5.13 -15.57
C TYR A 289 7.09 -4.52 -16.88
N ALA A 290 7.58 -5.35 -17.77
CA ALA A 290 8.07 -4.95 -19.08
C ALA A 290 7.46 -5.82 -20.19
N VAL A 291 7.56 -5.35 -21.44
CA VAL A 291 7.26 -6.14 -22.63
C VAL A 291 8.38 -7.16 -22.84
N ALA A 292 8.04 -8.44 -22.92
CA ALA A 292 8.96 -9.55 -23.11
C ALA A 292 9.07 -9.97 -24.60
N SER A 293 7.96 -9.91 -25.34
CA SER A 293 7.96 -10.19 -26.78
C SER A 293 6.91 -9.36 -27.51
N LEU A 294 7.09 -9.21 -28.83
CA LEU A 294 6.19 -8.48 -29.72
C LEU A 294 6.03 -9.25 -31.02
N ASP A 295 4.80 -9.60 -31.38
CA ASP A 295 4.47 -10.06 -32.73
C ASP A 295 4.20 -8.83 -33.62
N ALA A 296 5.09 -8.54 -34.53
CA ALA A 296 4.98 -7.37 -35.41
C ALA A 296 3.74 -7.40 -36.33
N SER A 297 3.21 -8.57 -36.64
CA SER A 297 2.06 -8.72 -37.56
C SER A 297 0.75 -8.32 -36.89
N THR A 298 0.56 -8.67 -35.63
CA THR A 298 -0.64 -8.41 -34.82
C THR A 298 -0.44 -7.30 -33.78
N GLY A 299 0.81 -6.93 -33.48
CA GLY A 299 1.18 -6.05 -32.39
C GLY A 299 0.98 -6.69 -31.01
N THR A 300 0.74 -7.98 -30.93
CA THR A 300 0.53 -8.67 -29.65
C THR A 300 1.81 -8.69 -28.83
N GLU A 301 1.71 -8.19 -27.59
CA GLU A 301 2.79 -8.15 -26.61
C GLU A 301 2.61 -9.26 -25.57
N THR A 302 3.70 -9.91 -25.17
CA THR A 302 3.76 -10.66 -23.91
C THR A 302 4.50 -9.83 -22.86
N TYR A 303 4.31 -10.15 -21.59
CA TYR A 303 4.82 -9.34 -20.49
C TYR A 303 5.62 -10.17 -19.49
N THR A 304 6.68 -9.57 -18.93
CA THR A 304 7.51 -10.15 -17.88
C THR A 304 7.46 -9.26 -16.63
N PRO A 305 7.20 -9.80 -15.43
CA PRO A 305 7.16 -9.00 -14.22
C PRO A 305 8.55 -8.57 -13.78
N LEU A 306 8.63 -7.37 -13.18
CA LEU A 306 9.79 -6.90 -12.44
C LEU A 306 9.72 -7.43 -11.01
N ASN A 307 10.79 -8.07 -10.56
CA ASN A 307 10.90 -8.77 -9.28
C ASN A 307 11.65 -7.90 -8.26
N HIS A 308 11.14 -7.84 -7.04
CA HIS A 308 11.78 -7.08 -5.96
C HIS A 308 11.77 -7.82 -4.63
N MET A 309 12.76 -7.51 -3.79
CA MET A 309 12.78 -7.84 -2.36
C MET A 309 12.58 -6.56 -1.54
N TYR A 310 11.69 -6.61 -0.56
CA TYR A 310 11.40 -5.50 0.38
C TYR A 310 11.58 -6.01 1.79
N ASN A 311 12.49 -5.40 2.53
CA ASN A 311 12.81 -5.81 3.89
C ASN A 311 12.79 -4.59 4.80
N TRP A 312 12.28 -4.75 6.01
CA TRP A 312 12.41 -3.73 7.03
C TRP A 312 12.42 -4.34 8.43
N VAL A 313 13.06 -3.61 9.34
CA VAL A 313 13.02 -3.83 10.79
C VAL A 313 12.65 -2.53 11.49
N ASN A 314 11.95 -2.65 12.61
CA ASN A 314 11.57 -1.52 13.42
C ASN A 314 11.58 -1.95 14.90
N PHE A 315 12.16 -1.13 15.76
CA PHE A 315 12.00 -1.30 17.18
C PHE A 315 11.60 0.00 17.86
N THR A 316 10.89 -0.11 18.97
CA THR A 316 10.58 1.02 19.83
C THR A 316 10.78 0.64 21.28
N TYR A 317 11.17 1.62 22.11
CA TYR A 317 11.32 1.46 23.54
C TYR A 317 10.80 2.70 24.28
N GLY A 318 10.02 2.48 25.33
CA GLY A 318 9.49 3.55 26.17
C GLY A 318 7.98 3.63 26.20
N GLN A 319 7.45 4.62 26.92
CA GLN A 319 6.03 4.90 27.05
C GLN A 319 5.75 6.41 26.87
N THR A 320 5.89 7.23 27.94
CA THR A 320 5.75 8.69 27.87
C THR A 320 6.80 9.30 26.94
N TRP A 321 8.06 8.91 27.10
CA TRP A 321 9.13 9.10 26.15
C TRP A 321 9.34 7.77 25.43
N LYS A 322 9.19 7.79 24.11
CA LYS A 322 9.38 6.62 23.26
C LYS A 322 10.47 6.91 22.25
N PHE A 323 11.54 6.14 22.31
CA PHE A 323 12.56 6.08 21.27
C PHE A 323 12.14 5.02 20.25
N GLY A 324 12.34 5.30 18.97
CA GLY A 324 12.12 4.37 17.89
C GLY A 324 13.24 4.41 16.86
N PHE A 325 13.40 3.32 16.14
CA PHE A 325 14.33 3.19 15.04
C PHE A 325 13.72 2.31 13.96
N PHE A 326 13.82 2.76 12.72
CA PHE A 326 13.41 2.03 11.54
C PHE A 326 14.59 1.87 10.58
N ALA A 327 14.71 0.70 9.96
CA ALA A 327 15.61 0.47 8.83
C ALA A 327 14.89 -0.33 7.76
N GLY A 328 15.00 0.12 6.52
CA GLY A 328 14.43 -0.53 5.34
C GLY A 328 15.47 -0.75 4.25
N TYR A 329 15.33 -1.85 3.50
CA TYR A 329 16.14 -2.19 2.34
C TYR A 329 15.27 -2.82 1.26
N LEU A 330 15.37 -2.30 0.05
CA LEU A 330 14.71 -2.77 -1.16
C LEU A 330 15.76 -3.08 -2.21
N LYS A 331 15.58 -4.17 -2.96
CA LYS A 331 16.44 -4.56 -4.09
C LYS A 331 15.62 -4.93 -5.28
N ASN A 332 15.95 -4.34 -6.44
CA ASN A 332 15.49 -4.77 -7.75
C ASN A 332 16.25 -6.06 -8.16
N LEU A 333 15.54 -7.09 -8.50
CA LEU A 333 16.10 -8.40 -8.90
C LEU A 333 16.03 -8.62 -10.41
N GLY A 334 15.51 -7.63 -11.15
CA GLY A 334 15.29 -7.73 -12.60
C GLY A 334 13.97 -8.41 -12.94
N THR A 335 13.78 -8.67 -14.21
CA THR A 335 12.59 -9.32 -14.79
C THR A 335 12.73 -10.85 -14.80
N SER A 336 11.62 -11.57 -15.00
CA SER A 336 11.66 -13.05 -15.09
C SER A 336 12.19 -13.55 -16.43
N GLU A 337 12.07 -12.73 -17.49
CA GLU A 337 12.58 -12.98 -18.86
C GLU A 337 13.28 -11.72 -19.36
N ASN A 338 14.14 -11.80 -20.35
CA ASN A 338 14.76 -10.61 -20.95
C ASN A 338 13.70 -9.71 -21.57
N PRO A 339 13.62 -8.43 -21.16
CA PRO A 339 12.67 -7.48 -21.73
C PRO A 339 13.16 -6.98 -23.08
N ILE A 340 12.23 -6.63 -23.99
CA ILE A 340 12.54 -6.03 -25.30
C ILE A 340 11.93 -4.65 -25.49
N GLY A 341 11.04 -4.24 -24.58
CA GLY A 341 10.23 -3.04 -24.77
C GLY A 341 10.06 -2.24 -23.47
N PRO A 342 9.11 -1.31 -23.47
CA PRO A 342 8.95 -0.39 -22.37
C PRO A 342 8.65 -1.09 -21.04
N PHE A 343 9.14 -0.46 -19.98
CA PHE A 343 8.79 -0.79 -18.60
C PHE A 343 7.59 0.05 -18.15
N TYR A 344 6.67 -0.58 -17.44
CA TYR A 344 5.48 0.04 -16.84
C TYR A 344 5.53 -0.17 -15.33
N GLY A 345 5.75 0.91 -14.57
CA GLY A 345 5.87 0.80 -13.13
C GLY A 345 6.46 2.04 -12.47
N MET A 346 6.84 1.89 -11.22
CA MET A 346 7.48 2.92 -10.42
C MET A 346 8.95 2.54 -10.15
N ALA A 347 9.88 3.47 -10.39
CA ALA A 347 11.31 3.28 -10.10
C ALA A 347 11.91 2.03 -10.76
N THR A 348 11.63 1.85 -12.04
CA THR A 348 12.07 0.69 -12.82
C THR A 348 13.57 0.70 -13.12
N ASP A 349 14.21 1.83 -12.99
CA ASP A 349 15.62 2.18 -13.15
C ASP A 349 16.42 2.26 -11.83
N ILE A 350 15.76 1.98 -10.69
CA ILE A 350 16.41 1.94 -9.38
C ILE A 350 16.84 0.50 -9.07
N ASP A 351 18.13 0.33 -8.74
CA ASP A 351 18.72 -0.94 -8.32
C ASP A 351 18.36 -1.29 -6.88
N MET A 352 18.49 -0.32 -5.97
CA MET A 352 18.19 -0.49 -4.56
C MET A 352 17.77 0.82 -3.91
N VAL A 353 16.98 0.70 -2.83
CA VAL A 353 16.72 1.80 -1.90
C VAL A 353 17.01 1.30 -0.49
N TYR A 354 17.64 2.14 0.35
CA TYR A 354 17.71 1.90 1.78
C TYR A 354 17.39 3.17 2.58
N LYS A 355 16.87 2.97 3.78
CA LYS A 355 16.49 4.05 4.70
C LYS A 355 16.83 3.66 6.12
N ILE A 356 17.33 4.62 6.89
CA ILE A 356 17.41 4.55 8.35
C ILE A 356 16.68 5.74 8.95
N SER A 357 15.94 5.51 10.04
CA SER A 357 15.10 6.55 10.63
C SER A 357 15.00 6.42 12.15
N PRO A 358 15.85 7.10 12.93
CA PRO A 358 15.66 7.27 14.36
C PRO A 358 14.54 8.29 14.65
N GLN A 359 13.79 8.05 15.74
CA GLN A 359 12.73 8.93 16.18
C GLN A 359 12.64 9.04 17.70
N LEU A 360 12.12 10.16 18.17
CA LEU A 360 11.80 10.41 19.57
C LEU A 360 10.37 10.97 19.66
N ILE A 361 9.53 10.34 20.46
CA ILE A 361 8.14 10.75 20.67
C ILE A 361 7.92 10.99 22.16
N TYR A 362 7.29 12.13 22.49
CA TYR A 362 6.80 12.45 23.81
C TYR A 362 5.28 12.49 23.78
N THR A 363 4.63 11.77 24.69
CA THR A 363 3.17 11.75 24.82
C THR A 363 2.76 12.28 26.18
N TYR A 364 1.89 13.29 26.18
CA TYR A 364 1.29 13.83 27.38
C TYR A 364 -0.23 13.97 27.22
N LYS A 365 -0.98 13.20 28.00
CA LYS A 365 -2.44 13.07 27.85
C LYS A 365 -2.80 12.76 26.38
N ASN A 366 -3.56 13.61 25.74
CA ASN A 366 -4.02 13.50 24.37
C ASN A 366 -3.04 14.11 23.35
N PHE A 367 -1.92 14.71 23.83
CA PHE A 367 -0.94 15.32 22.94
C PHE A 367 0.24 14.39 22.63
N MET A 368 0.69 14.42 21.39
CA MET A 368 1.91 13.79 20.93
C MET A 368 2.82 14.87 20.32
N PHE A 369 4.09 14.86 20.73
CA PHE A 369 5.16 15.64 20.15
C PHE A 369 6.19 14.65 19.64
N GLY A 370 6.55 14.75 18.37
CA GLY A 370 7.45 13.80 17.73
C GLY A 370 8.55 14.49 16.96
N TRP A 371 9.70 13.84 16.92
CA TRP A 371 10.84 14.17 16.09
C TRP A 371 11.35 12.91 15.43
N GLU A 372 11.55 12.97 14.10
CA GLU A 372 12.11 11.89 13.30
C GLU A 372 13.11 12.46 12.31
N MET A 373 14.27 11.81 12.20
CA MET A 373 15.21 12.03 11.11
C MET A 373 15.20 10.80 10.20
N SER A 374 15.42 10.99 8.91
CA SER A 374 15.64 9.86 8.01
C SER A 374 16.69 10.17 6.97
N TRP A 375 17.50 9.17 6.67
CA TRP A 375 18.40 9.12 5.51
C TRP A 375 17.86 8.10 4.55
N THR A 376 17.48 8.53 3.36
CA THR A 376 16.97 7.69 2.29
C THR A 376 17.91 7.78 1.11
N THR A 377 18.45 6.64 0.67
CA THR A 377 19.35 6.54 -0.48
C THR A 377 18.71 5.63 -1.54
N ALA A 378 18.70 6.09 -2.79
CA ALA A 378 18.33 5.31 -3.96
C ALA A 378 19.54 5.20 -4.90
N ALA A 379 19.74 4.05 -5.52
CA ALA A 379 20.79 3.82 -6.51
C ALA A 379 20.14 3.74 -7.90
N TYR A 380 20.30 4.79 -8.70
CA TYR A 380 19.80 4.90 -10.08
C TYR A 380 20.83 4.38 -11.07
N GLY A 381 20.38 3.71 -12.13
CA GLY A 381 21.29 3.20 -13.16
C GLY A 381 20.59 2.76 -14.42
N ASP A 382 21.35 2.15 -15.32
CA ASP A 382 20.89 1.72 -16.65
C ASP A 382 20.23 0.35 -16.61
N ILE A 383 19.10 0.20 -17.28
CA ILE A 383 18.44 -1.10 -17.45
C ILE A 383 19.25 -1.95 -18.45
N ASP A 384 19.68 -3.14 -18.03
CA ASP A 384 20.37 -4.11 -18.91
C ASP A 384 19.37 -5.07 -19.56
N TYR A 385 18.95 -4.77 -20.77
CA TYR A 385 17.98 -5.56 -21.54
C TYR A 385 18.47 -6.98 -21.86
N THR A 386 19.78 -7.22 -21.79
CA THR A 386 20.39 -8.52 -22.09
C THR A 386 20.60 -9.40 -20.86
N ASN A 387 20.39 -8.82 -19.67
CA ASN A 387 20.58 -9.50 -18.39
C ASN A 387 19.34 -9.33 -17.50
N PHE A 388 18.19 -9.80 -17.98
CA PHE A 388 16.91 -9.78 -17.24
C PHE A 388 16.49 -8.40 -16.74
N GLY A 389 16.80 -7.33 -17.46
CA GLY A 389 16.45 -5.99 -17.03
C GLY A 389 17.04 -5.56 -15.68
N LYS A 390 18.12 -6.19 -15.22
CA LYS A 390 18.85 -5.77 -14.01
C LYS A 390 19.50 -4.42 -14.24
N ILE A 391 19.65 -3.69 -13.15
CA ILE A 391 20.24 -2.36 -13.20
C ILE A 391 21.78 -2.49 -13.11
N LYS A 392 22.47 -1.79 -14.00
CA LYS A 392 23.93 -1.66 -14.03
C LYS A 392 24.37 -0.20 -13.88
N ASN A 393 25.62 0.03 -13.58
CA ASN A 393 26.22 1.37 -13.40
C ASN A 393 25.47 2.23 -12.37
N ALA A 394 24.94 1.61 -11.32
CA ALA A 394 24.08 2.29 -10.37
C ALA A 394 24.84 3.27 -9.47
N GLU A 395 24.36 4.52 -9.40
CA GLU A 395 24.92 5.59 -8.58
C GLU A 395 23.95 5.99 -7.44
N ASN A 396 24.51 6.21 -6.26
CA ASN A 396 23.76 6.53 -5.05
C ASN A 396 23.38 8.00 -4.99
N VAL A 397 22.11 8.25 -4.68
CA VAL A 397 21.58 9.58 -4.37
C VAL A 397 20.90 9.54 -3.01
N THR A 398 21.23 10.49 -2.13
CA THR A 398 20.75 10.49 -0.73
C THR A 398 19.98 11.75 -0.41
N ASN A 399 18.81 11.60 0.24
CA ASN A 399 18.10 12.68 0.91
C ASN A 399 18.22 12.53 2.42
N PHE A 400 18.39 13.65 3.11
CA PHE A 400 18.20 13.78 4.55
C PHE A 400 16.89 14.51 4.82
N ARG A 401 15.97 13.86 5.55
CA ARG A 401 14.72 14.46 6.01
C ARG A 401 14.75 14.66 7.52
N ASN A 402 14.24 15.80 7.95
CA ASN A 402 14.01 16.12 9.35
C ASN A 402 12.52 16.49 9.53
N MET A 403 11.84 15.85 10.48
CA MET A 403 10.41 16.02 10.70
C MET A 403 10.10 16.30 12.16
N LEU A 404 9.31 17.33 12.40
CA LEU A 404 8.70 17.65 13.69
C LEU A 404 7.19 17.54 13.57
N SER A 405 6.55 16.89 14.53
CA SER A 405 5.10 16.68 14.53
C SER A 405 4.48 17.02 15.87
N VAL A 406 3.31 17.64 15.82
CA VAL A 406 2.44 17.84 16.99
C VAL A 406 1.06 17.31 16.63
N ALA A 407 0.52 16.43 17.46
CA ALA A 407 -0.83 15.90 17.26
C ALA A 407 -1.64 15.98 18.57
N TYR A 408 -2.92 16.31 18.42
CA TYR A 408 -3.95 16.20 19.44
C TYR A 408 -4.90 15.07 19.06
N ASN A 409 -5.01 14.06 19.90
CA ASN A 409 -5.86 12.88 19.68
C ASN A 409 -7.17 13.00 20.48
N PHE A 410 -8.28 12.57 19.91
CA PHE A 410 -9.60 12.58 20.53
C PHE A 410 -10.40 11.32 20.24
#